data_c2349c09a0493802631e56afeda0a438
#
_entry.id   c2349c09a0493802631e56afeda0a438
#
_cell.length_a   1.000
_cell.length_b   1.000
_cell.length_c   1.000
_cell.angle_alpha   90.00
_cell.angle_beta   90.00
_cell.angle_gamma   90.00
#
_symmetry.space_group_name_H-M   'P 1'
#
loop_
_entity.id
_entity.type
_entity.pdbx_description
1 polymer ?
#
loop_
_entity_poly.entity_id
_entity_poly.type
_entity_poly.pdbx_seq_one_letter_code
_entity_poly.pdbx_strand_id
1 'polypeptide(L)'
;VKKRVIKWIVILLIAVIIFVVVRPLLSGGTKTQYVQETVSAGTITTYFNFSGSMEVENAATVTASTEATVKEIYVDPNSSVNKNDRLMRLSDGTILKADIAGEVTSLNVIADSKVQPGDVLMEIMDMSSMKVTFKVDEYDVSAIQIGKKAQVTLDGSGYTFEGTISRLNKKATQSGDLSYYTTTIDLKGMS
;
A
#
# COMPACT_ATOMS: atom_id res chain seq x y z
N VAL A 1 11.55 -1.88 -101.66
CA VAL A 1 10.58 -2.45 -100.70
C VAL A 1 11.28 -2.91 -99.44
N LYS A 2 12.42 -3.62 -99.48
CA LYS A 2 13.14 -4.17 -98.29
C LYS A 2 13.58 -3.14 -97.23
N LYS A 3 13.98 -1.94 -97.56
CA LYS A 3 14.46 -0.90 -96.64
C LYS A 3 13.28 -0.28 -95.80
N ARG A 4 12.08 -0.24 -96.36
CA ARG A 4 10.89 0.26 -95.65
C ARG A 4 10.38 -0.76 -94.64
N VAL A 5 10.40 -2.02 -94.93
CA VAL A 5 9.96 -3.12 -94.07
C VAL A 5 10.89 -3.23 -92.85
N ILE A 6 12.23 -3.08 -93.07
CA ILE A 6 13.20 -3.08 -91.94
C ILE A 6 12.95 -1.92 -90.98
N LYS A 7 12.66 -0.73 -91.47
CA LYS A 7 12.31 0.43 -90.59
C LYS A 7 11.09 0.17 -89.73
N TRP A 8 10.05 -0.44 -90.29
CA TRP A 8 8.86 -0.77 -89.50
C TRP A 8 9.10 -1.85 -88.48
N ILE A 9 9.94 -2.83 -88.78
CA ILE A 9 10.37 -3.87 -87.81
C ILE A 9 11.15 -3.28 -86.67
N VAL A 10 12.09 -2.35 -86.97
CA VAL A 10 12.88 -1.64 -85.93
C VAL A 10 11.99 -0.79 -85.03
N ILE A 11 11.02 -0.06 -85.58
CA ILE A 11 10.05 0.76 -84.84
C ILE A 11 9.19 -0.13 -83.92
N LEU A 12 8.73 -1.29 -84.41
CA LEU A 12 7.94 -2.22 -83.66
C LEU A 12 8.76 -2.83 -82.49
N LEU A 13 10.04 -3.14 -82.75
CA LEU A 13 10.93 -3.67 -81.76
C LEU A 13 11.23 -2.67 -80.63
N ILE A 14 11.41 -1.37 -80.99
CA ILE A 14 11.57 -0.27 -80.04
C ILE A 14 10.29 -0.08 -79.21
N ALA A 15 9.14 -0.16 -79.84
CA ALA A 15 7.87 -0.04 -79.16
C ALA A 15 7.62 -1.18 -78.12
N VAL A 16 8.02 -2.41 -78.49
CA VAL A 16 7.95 -3.55 -77.57
C VAL A 16 8.92 -3.39 -76.39
N ILE A 17 10.13 -2.88 -76.66
CA ILE A 17 11.11 -2.64 -75.60
C ILE A 17 10.60 -1.54 -74.62
N ILE A 18 10.06 -0.44 -75.16
CA ILE A 18 9.44 0.63 -74.35
C ILE A 18 8.26 0.06 -73.54
N PHE A 19 7.42 -0.76 -74.13
CA PHE A 19 6.27 -1.36 -73.43
C PHE A 19 6.72 -2.27 -72.26
N VAL A 20 7.78 -3.08 -72.48
CA VAL A 20 8.30 -3.99 -71.44
C VAL A 20 8.96 -3.22 -70.30
N VAL A 21 9.66 -2.12 -70.62
CA VAL A 21 10.35 -1.30 -69.60
C VAL A 21 9.36 -0.38 -68.83
N VAL A 22 8.32 0.14 -69.49
CA VAL A 22 7.37 1.08 -68.86
C VAL A 22 6.32 0.37 -68.04
N ARG A 23 5.91 -0.89 -68.44
CA ARG A 23 4.91 -1.64 -67.68
C ARG A 23 5.29 -1.85 -66.18
N PRO A 24 6.50 -2.24 -65.81
CA PRO A 24 6.83 -2.39 -64.36
C PRO A 24 6.90 -1.03 -63.64
N LEU A 25 7.19 0.08 -64.34
CA LEU A 25 7.18 1.42 -63.71
C LEU A 25 5.76 1.91 -63.40
N LEU A 26 4.77 1.58 -64.25
CA LEU A 26 3.38 1.96 -64.02
C LEU A 26 2.63 1.00 -63.09
N SER A 27 3.16 -0.21 -62.87
CA SER A 27 2.57 -1.23 -61.96
C SER A 27 3.17 -1.17 -60.55
N GLY A 28 3.82 -0.09 -60.16
CA GLY A 28 4.29 0.17 -58.80
C GLY A 28 3.11 0.39 -57.84
N GLY A 29 2.28 -0.61 -57.67
CA GLY A 29 1.32 -0.65 -56.58
C GLY A 29 2.08 -0.72 -55.25
N THR A 30 2.08 0.34 -54.48
CA THR A 30 2.51 0.34 -53.11
C THR A 30 1.74 -0.77 -52.39
N LYS A 31 2.40 -1.89 -52.12
CA LYS A 31 1.88 -2.92 -51.21
C LYS A 31 1.82 -2.29 -49.80
N THR A 32 0.67 -1.80 -49.43
CA THR A 32 0.40 -1.41 -48.05
C THR A 32 0.55 -2.67 -47.21
N GLN A 33 1.66 -2.79 -46.48
CA GLN A 33 1.89 -3.88 -45.58
C GLN A 33 1.09 -3.56 -44.32
N TYR A 34 -0.05 -4.23 -44.18
CA TYR A 34 -0.81 -4.15 -42.94
C TYR A 34 -0.09 -5.01 -41.89
N VAL A 35 0.36 -4.36 -40.84
CA VAL A 35 0.80 -5.06 -39.64
C VAL A 35 -0.46 -5.48 -38.89
N GLN A 36 -0.75 -6.77 -38.87
CA GLN A 36 -1.87 -7.30 -38.12
C GLN A 36 -1.41 -7.44 -36.66
N GLU A 37 -1.83 -6.50 -35.81
CA GLU A 37 -1.69 -6.66 -34.38
C GLU A 37 -2.87 -7.46 -33.83
N THR A 38 -2.52 -8.50 -33.06
CA THR A 38 -3.53 -9.32 -32.36
C THR A 38 -3.94 -8.57 -31.11
N VAL A 39 -5.20 -8.15 -31.04
CA VAL A 39 -5.77 -7.56 -29.81
C VAL A 39 -5.93 -8.69 -28.80
N SER A 40 -5.19 -8.60 -27.71
CA SER A 40 -5.40 -9.47 -26.57
C SER A 40 -6.29 -8.76 -25.53
N ALA A 41 -7.29 -9.48 -25.03
CA ALA A 41 -8.06 -9.00 -23.88
C ALA A 41 -7.17 -9.04 -22.63
N GLY A 42 -6.95 -7.89 -22.01
CA GLY A 42 -6.23 -7.75 -20.76
C GLY A 42 -7.12 -7.14 -19.68
N THR A 43 -6.84 -7.47 -18.43
CA THR A 43 -7.50 -6.82 -17.30
C THR A 43 -6.72 -5.56 -16.93
N ILE A 44 -7.40 -4.42 -16.91
CA ILE A 44 -6.84 -3.17 -16.39
C ILE A 44 -7.18 -3.10 -14.90
N THR A 45 -6.15 -3.07 -14.06
CA THR A 45 -6.32 -2.87 -12.62
C THR A 45 -5.99 -1.42 -12.30
N THR A 46 -6.95 -0.70 -11.75
CA THR A 46 -6.73 0.67 -11.26
C THR A 46 -6.32 0.62 -9.80
N TYR A 47 -5.23 1.28 -9.45
CA TYR A 47 -4.75 1.43 -8.08
C TYR A 47 -5.02 2.84 -7.60
N PHE A 48 -5.50 2.96 -6.37
CA PHE A 48 -5.63 4.20 -5.64
C PHE A 48 -4.57 4.23 -4.56
N ASN A 49 -3.80 5.32 -4.49
CA ASN A 49 -2.72 5.48 -3.50
C ASN A 49 -3.15 6.52 -2.47
N PHE A 50 -3.05 6.16 -1.21
CA PHE A 50 -3.36 7.03 -0.08
C PHE A 50 -2.21 6.99 0.92
N SER A 51 -1.97 8.09 1.60
CA SER A 51 -1.05 8.16 2.72
C SER A 51 -1.85 8.19 4.03
N GLY A 52 -1.34 7.49 5.04
CA GLY A 52 -2.00 7.38 6.33
C GLY A 52 -1.00 7.19 7.47
N SER A 53 -1.52 7.11 8.68
CA SER A 53 -0.76 6.78 9.88
C SER A 53 -1.10 5.38 10.37
N MET A 54 -0.08 4.66 10.80
CA MET A 54 -0.23 3.37 11.45
C MET A 54 -0.36 3.57 12.96
N GLU A 55 -1.31 2.89 13.55
CA GLU A 55 -1.60 2.92 14.98
C GLU A 55 -1.81 1.49 15.48
N VAL A 56 -1.43 1.27 16.73
CA VAL A 56 -1.74 0.03 17.43
C VAL A 56 -3.20 0.05 17.85
N GLU A 57 -3.94 -1.04 17.63
CA GLU A 57 -5.35 -1.09 17.99
C GLU A 57 -5.56 -1.14 19.51
N ASN A 58 -4.73 -1.92 20.18
CA ASN A 58 -4.79 -2.11 21.62
C ASN A 58 -3.49 -1.67 22.28
N ALA A 59 -3.57 -0.69 23.16
CA ALA A 59 -2.47 -0.26 24.01
C ALA A 59 -2.97 -0.10 25.44
N ALA A 60 -2.15 -0.40 26.42
CA ALA A 60 -2.44 -0.22 27.82
C ALA A 60 -1.30 0.53 28.50
N THR A 61 -1.66 1.59 29.22
CA THR A 61 -0.74 2.36 30.06
C THR A 61 -0.88 1.94 31.50
N VAL A 62 0.16 1.44 32.10
CA VAL A 62 0.20 1.06 33.51
C VAL A 62 0.62 2.27 34.33
N THR A 63 -0.26 2.75 35.20
CA THR A 63 -0.04 3.93 36.04
C THR A 63 -0.05 3.58 37.52
N ALA A 64 0.66 4.35 38.33
CA ALA A 64 0.55 4.27 39.79
C ALA A 64 -0.77 4.84 40.25
N SER A 65 -1.51 4.11 41.08
CA SER A 65 -2.76 4.57 41.70
C SER A 65 -2.54 5.26 43.04
N THR A 66 -1.45 4.99 43.70
CA THR A 66 -1.07 5.52 45.04
C THR A 66 0.40 5.91 45.07
N GLU A 67 0.80 6.77 46.01
CA GLU A 67 2.20 6.98 46.29
C GLU A 67 2.84 5.70 46.85
N ALA A 68 3.88 5.22 46.21
CA ALA A 68 4.56 3.99 46.58
C ALA A 68 6.04 4.02 46.13
N THR A 69 6.74 2.95 46.48
CA THR A 69 8.10 2.68 45.95
C THR A 69 8.03 1.39 45.14
N VAL A 70 8.62 1.36 43.95
CA VAL A 70 8.75 0.13 43.15
C VAL A 70 9.72 -0.81 43.83
N LYS A 71 9.29 -2.00 44.22
CA LYS A 71 10.17 -2.96 44.92
C LYS A 71 10.79 -3.99 43.97
N GLU A 72 10.02 -4.47 43.05
CA GLU A 72 10.46 -5.47 42.07
C GLU A 72 9.79 -5.21 40.72
N ILE A 73 10.56 -5.41 39.67
CA ILE A 73 10.07 -5.38 38.27
C ILE A 73 10.30 -6.79 37.72
N TYR A 74 9.25 -7.39 37.12
CA TYR A 74 9.25 -8.78 36.67
C TYR A 74 9.40 -8.89 35.15
N VAL A 75 9.43 -7.79 34.43
CA VAL A 75 9.48 -7.72 32.98
C VAL A 75 10.56 -6.76 32.50
N ASP A 76 11.11 -7.01 31.34
CA ASP A 76 12.09 -6.15 30.70
C ASP A 76 11.44 -5.34 29.56
N PRO A 77 12.03 -4.20 29.16
CA PRO A 77 11.65 -3.52 27.91
C PRO A 77 11.76 -4.47 26.72
N ASN A 78 10.80 -4.37 25.79
CA ASN A 78 10.64 -5.24 24.61
C ASN A 78 10.33 -6.71 24.92
N SER A 79 9.96 -7.04 26.16
CA SER A 79 9.48 -8.39 26.47
C SER A 79 8.00 -8.54 26.18
N SER A 80 7.59 -9.74 25.75
CA SER A 80 6.19 -10.08 25.56
C SER A 80 5.54 -10.48 26.88
N VAL A 81 4.33 -10.01 27.10
CA VAL A 81 3.51 -10.31 28.29
C VAL A 81 2.13 -10.78 27.86
N ASN A 82 1.54 -11.67 28.67
CA ASN A 82 0.15 -12.06 28.52
C ASN A 82 -0.73 -11.25 29.48
N LYS A 83 -2.02 -11.19 29.16
CA LYS A 83 -2.99 -10.59 30.09
C LYS A 83 -2.93 -11.27 31.45
N ASN A 84 -2.89 -10.46 32.53
CA ASN A 84 -2.72 -10.82 33.93
C ASN A 84 -1.31 -11.25 34.34
N ASP A 85 -0.31 -11.19 33.49
CA ASP A 85 1.07 -11.38 33.90
C ASP A 85 1.49 -10.31 34.93
N ARG A 86 2.35 -10.69 35.86
CA ARG A 86 2.89 -9.76 36.87
C ARG A 86 3.90 -8.86 36.22
N LEU A 87 3.73 -7.54 36.37
CA LEU A 87 4.62 -6.54 35.82
C LEU A 87 5.60 -6.00 36.85
N MET A 88 5.08 -5.61 38.02
CA MET A 88 5.90 -5.11 39.12
C MET A 88 5.19 -5.21 40.45
N ARG A 89 5.95 -5.13 41.53
CA ARG A 89 5.48 -5.07 42.92
C ARG A 89 5.82 -3.74 43.56
N LEU A 90 4.85 -3.13 44.21
CA LEU A 90 4.99 -1.90 44.95
C LEU A 90 5.23 -2.16 46.44
N SER A 91 5.71 -1.13 47.18
CA SER A 91 6.06 -1.21 48.61
C SER A 91 4.83 -1.47 49.52
N ASP A 92 3.64 -1.15 49.09
CA ASP A 92 2.40 -1.45 49.78
C ASP A 92 1.92 -2.90 49.60
N GLY A 93 2.68 -3.72 48.86
CA GLY A 93 2.34 -5.12 48.51
C GLY A 93 1.51 -5.27 47.26
N THR A 94 1.06 -4.17 46.61
CA THR A 94 0.30 -4.20 45.36
C THR A 94 1.15 -4.80 44.24
N ILE A 95 0.56 -5.74 43.49
CA ILE A 95 1.16 -6.31 42.30
C ILE A 95 0.39 -5.76 41.10
N LEU A 96 1.07 -4.94 40.29
CA LEU A 96 0.53 -4.48 39.03
C LEU A 96 0.64 -5.59 37.99
N LYS A 97 -0.41 -5.75 37.19
CA LYS A 97 -0.55 -6.81 36.18
C LYS A 97 -0.90 -6.21 34.83
N ALA A 98 -0.56 -6.95 33.77
CA ALA A 98 -0.90 -6.57 32.41
C ALA A 98 -2.43 -6.66 32.17
N ASP A 99 -3.02 -5.59 31.68
CA ASP A 99 -4.45 -5.55 31.30
C ASP A 99 -4.70 -6.18 29.93
N ILE A 100 -3.70 -6.18 29.08
CA ILE A 100 -3.71 -6.78 27.73
C ILE A 100 -2.51 -7.68 27.52
N ALA A 101 -2.57 -8.56 26.55
CA ALA A 101 -1.39 -9.23 26.02
C ALA A 101 -0.70 -8.29 25.03
N GLY A 102 0.62 -8.32 24.97
CA GLY A 102 1.39 -7.44 24.08
C GLY A 102 2.85 -7.39 24.43
N GLU A 103 3.54 -6.39 23.91
CA GLU A 103 4.96 -6.12 24.17
C GLU A 103 5.10 -4.87 25.05
N VAL A 104 6.01 -4.91 26.00
CA VAL A 104 6.38 -3.76 26.84
C VAL A 104 7.20 -2.78 26.00
N THR A 105 6.57 -1.73 25.50
CA THR A 105 7.20 -0.74 24.62
C THR A 105 7.97 0.34 25.37
N SER A 106 7.56 0.63 26.59
CA SER A 106 8.30 1.54 27.48
C SER A 106 8.25 1.06 28.94
N LEU A 107 9.36 1.25 29.64
CA LEU A 107 9.47 1.06 31.08
C LEU A 107 10.12 2.31 31.67
N ASN A 108 9.33 3.12 32.38
CA ASN A 108 9.73 4.47 32.82
C ASN A 108 10.23 4.52 34.26
N VAL A 109 10.35 3.36 34.91
CA VAL A 109 10.77 3.25 36.32
C VAL A 109 11.82 2.17 36.49
N ILE A 110 12.60 2.29 37.55
CA ILE A 110 13.55 1.27 37.99
C ILE A 110 13.21 0.83 39.42
N ALA A 111 13.77 -0.26 39.87
CA ALA A 111 13.64 -0.70 41.25
C ALA A 111 14.06 0.42 42.24
N ASP A 112 13.36 0.51 43.35
CA ASP A 112 13.49 1.52 44.39
C ASP A 112 13.12 2.97 43.99
N SER A 113 12.57 3.17 42.79
CA SER A 113 11.97 4.47 42.38
C SER A 113 10.72 4.77 43.22
N LYS A 114 10.56 6.02 43.63
CA LYS A 114 9.31 6.53 44.18
C LYS A 114 8.40 6.97 43.08
N VAL A 115 7.13 6.60 43.18
CA VAL A 115 6.10 6.93 42.20
C VAL A 115 4.91 7.58 42.90
N GLN A 116 4.23 8.48 42.18
CA GLN A 116 3.06 9.22 42.63
C GLN A 116 1.83 8.80 41.84
N PRO A 117 0.62 9.02 42.40
CA PRO A 117 -0.61 8.77 41.66
C PRO A 117 -0.64 9.47 40.29
N GLY A 118 -0.86 8.71 39.24
CA GLY A 118 -0.89 9.21 37.87
C GLY A 118 0.43 9.06 37.09
N ASP A 119 1.55 8.72 37.78
CA ASP A 119 2.80 8.45 37.08
C ASP A 119 2.65 7.25 36.13
N VAL A 120 3.11 7.41 34.90
CA VAL A 120 3.17 6.34 33.89
C VAL A 120 4.39 5.48 34.15
N LEU A 121 4.17 4.22 34.53
CA LEU A 121 5.20 3.27 34.89
C LEU A 121 5.68 2.48 33.69
N MET A 122 4.78 2.04 32.82
CA MET A 122 5.10 1.35 31.58
C MET A 122 3.95 1.43 30.58
N GLU A 123 4.26 1.12 29.32
CA GLU A 123 3.29 0.97 28.25
C GLU A 123 3.41 -0.42 27.63
N ILE A 124 2.25 -1.01 27.33
CA ILE A 124 2.12 -2.32 26.68
C ILE A 124 1.32 -2.10 25.40
N MET A 125 1.81 -2.60 24.27
CA MET A 125 1.14 -2.50 22.98
C MET A 125 0.96 -3.88 22.36
N ASP A 126 -0.24 -4.13 21.83
CA ASP A 126 -0.53 -5.34 21.07
C ASP A 126 -0.07 -5.18 19.63
N MET A 127 1.15 -5.61 19.34
CA MET A 127 1.74 -5.53 18.01
C MET A 127 1.12 -6.48 17.00
N SER A 128 0.27 -7.42 17.43
CA SER A 128 -0.41 -8.36 16.53
C SER A 128 -1.64 -7.76 15.84
N SER A 129 -2.15 -6.65 16.37
CA SER A 129 -3.36 -5.96 15.91
C SER A 129 -3.06 -4.50 15.62
N MET A 130 -2.65 -4.23 14.39
CA MET A 130 -2.36 -2.88 13.93
C MET A 130 -3.40 -2.41 12.94
N LYS A 131 -3.65 -1.12 12.91
CA LYS A 131 -4.54 -0.47 11.96
C LYS A 131 -3.84 0.70 11.27
N VAL A 132 -4.20 0.93 10.03
CA VAL A 132 -3.81 2.11 9.29
C VAL A 132 -5.02 2.99 9.07
N THR A 133 -4.91 4.23 9.50
CA THR A 133 -5.94 5.25 9.30
C THR A 133 -5.48 6.23 8.24
N PHE A 134 -6.30 6.46 7.24
CA PHE A 134 -6.01 7.39 6.15
C PHE A 134 -7.25 8.19 5.75
N LYS A 135 -7.02 9.29 5.07
CA LYS A 135 -8.05 10.20 4.58
C LYS A 135 -8.30 9.96 3.11
N VAL A 136 -9.57 9.87 2.74
CA VAL A 136 -10.03 9.73 1.36
C VAL A 136 -10.86 10.95 1.02
N ASP A 137 -10.62 11.56 -0.11
CA ASP A 137 -11.44 12.68 -0.57
C ASP A 137 -12.80 12.22 -1.10
N GLU A 138 -13.70 13.17 -1.30
CA GLU A 138 -15.07 12.90 -1.76
C GLU A 138 -15.12 12.27 -3.15
N TYR A 139 -14.13 12.53 -4.01
CA TYR A 139 -14.10 12.00 -5.38
C TYR A 139 -13.71 10.52 -5.40
N ASP A 140 -12.80 10.11 -4.52
CA ASP A 140 -12.27 8.75 -4.46
C ASP A 140 -13.03 7.82 -3.51
N VAL A 141 -13.89 8.38 -2.64
CA VAL A 141 -14.62 7.59 -1.63
C VAL A 141 -15.47 6.47 -2.23
N SER A 142 -15.97 6.66 -3.45
CA SER A 142 -16.77 5.64 -4.16
C SER A 142 -15.96 4.39 -4.54
N ALA A 143 -14.64 4.52 -4.65
CA ALA A 143 -13.72 3.41 -4.93
C ALA A 143 -13.43 2.56 -3.69
N ILE A 144 -13.67 3.10 -2.48
CA ILE A 144 -13.41 2.46 -1.21
C ILE A 144 -14.58 1.55 -0.83
N GLN A 145 -14.30 0.28 -0.64
CA GLN A 145 -15.29 -0.72 -0.23
C GLN A 145 -14.77 -1.50 0.98
N ILE A 146 -15.58 -1.58 2.03
CA ILE A 146 -15.28 -2.40 3.21
C ILE A 146 -15.13 -3.87 2.78
N GLY A 147 -14.13 -4.55 3.31
CA GLY A 147 -13.79 -5.94 2.97
C GLY A 147 -12.81 -6.10 1.80
N LYS A 148 -12.50 -5.05 1.07
CA LYS A 148 -11.46 -5.07 0.03
C LYS A 148 -10.06 -5.15 0.64
N LYS A 149 -9.18 -5.88 -0.05
CA LYS A 149 -7.76 -5.94 0.29
C LYS A 149 -7.06 -4.65 -0.10
N ALA A 150 -6.13 -4.24 0.74
CA ALA A 150 -5.24 -3.11 0.51
C ALA A 150 -3.80 -3.54 0.80
N GLN A 151 -2.87 -2.96 0.07
CA GLN A 151 -1.45 -3.13 0.30
C GLN A 151 -0.94 -1.88 1.03
N VAL A 152 -0.28 -2.08 2.16
CA VAL A 152 0.28 -1.01 2.98
C VAL A 152 1.79 -1.12 2.95
N THR A 153 2.47 -0.06 2.53
CA THR A 153 3.93 0.03 2.50
C THR A 153 4.39 1.05 3.54
N LEU A 154 5.35 0.68 4.37
CA LEU A 154 5.96 1.57 5.35
C LEU A 154 7.08 2.38 4.71
N ASP A 155 6.95 3.70 4.70
CA ASP A 155 7.91 4.59 4.04
C ASP A 155 9.35 4.46 4.56
N GLY A 156 9.53 4.19 5.85
CA GLY A 156 10.86 4.12 6.46
C GLY A 156 11.63 2.84 6.16
N SER A 157 10.95 1.69 6.07
CA SER A 157 11.57 0.37 5.92
C SER A 157 11.31 -0.28 4.58
N GLY A 158 10.31 0.21 3.83
CA GLY A 158 9.85 -0.39 2.57
C GLY A 158 9.10 -1.72 2.75
N TYR A 159 8.86 -2.16 3.98
CA TYR A 159 8.06 -3.36 4.23
C TYR A 159 6.62 -3.16 3.76
N THR A 160 6.08 -4.19 3.14
CA THR A 160 4.73 -4.19 2.59
C THR A 160 3.89 -5.25 3.28
N PHE A 161 2.70 -4.86 3.72
CA PHE A 161 1.74 -5.71 4.42
C PHE A 161 0.43 -5.74 3.66
N GLU A 162 -0.27 -6.88 3.72
CA GLU A 162 -1.65 -6.97 3.27
C GLU A 162 -2.60 -6.62 4.43
N GLY A 163 -3.55 -5.73 4.16
CA GLY A 163 -4.61 -5.39 5.08
C GLY A 163 -5.98 -5.50 4.42
N THR A 164 -7.00 -5.34 5.24
CA THR A 164 -8.40 -5.32 4.79
C THR A 164 -9.04 -4.02 5.23
N ILE A 165 -9.74 -3.35 4.34
CA ILE A 165 -10.53 -2.16 4.68
C ILE A 165 -11.65 -2.58 5.63
N SER A 166 -11.55 -2.16 6.89
CA SER A 166 -12.48 -2.55 7.96
C SER A 166 -13.53 -1.50 8.23
N ARG A 167 -13.20 -0.24 8.04
CA ARG A 167 -14.12 0.86 8.35
C ARG A 167 -13.98 2.00 7.36
N LEU A 168 -15.12 2.55 6.97
CA LEU A 168 -15.25 3.83 6.28
C LEU A 168 -16.17 4.72 7.12
N ASN A 169 -15.65 5.81 7.64
CA ASN A 169 -16.46 6.76 8.39
C ASN A 169 -17.35 7.53 7.40
N LYS A 170 -18.65 7.42 7.57
CA LYS A 170 -19.64 8.10 6.72
C LYS A 170 -19.77 9.60 7.01
N LYS A 171 -19.20 10.06 8.11
CA LYS A 171 -19.19 11.50 8.45
C LYS A 171 -17.93 12.12 7.85
N ALA A 172 -18.13 13.02 6.88
CA ALA A 172 -17.03 13.79 6.33
C ALA A 172 -16.47 14.76 7.39
N THR A 173 -15.16 14.94 7.39
CA THR A 173 -14.47 15.97 8.14
C THR A 173 -14.01 17.03 7.15
N GLN A 174 -14.37 18.29 7.37
CA GLN A 174 -13.91 19.41 6.55
C GLN A 174 -12.54 19.90 7.03
N SER A 175 -11.67 20.19 6.08
CA SER A 175 -10.41 20.89 6.31
C SER A 175 -10.18 21.84 5.14
N GLY A 176 -10.45 23.12 5.36
CA GLY A 176 -10.56 24.11 4.28
C GLY A 176 -11.75 23.81 3.37
N ASP A 177 -11.52 23.86 2.07
CA ASP A 177 -12.56 23.63 1.05
C ASP A 177 -12.73 22.14 0.68
N LEU A 178 -11.99 21.23 1.33
CA LEU A 178 -12.01 19.81 1.03
C LEU A 178 -12.71 19.01 2.12
N SER A 179 -13.54 18.06 1.69
CA SER A 179 -14.20 17.07 2.54
C SER A 179 -13.45 15.75 2.48
N TYR A 180 -13.09 15.19 3.64
CA TYR A 180 -12.40 13.90 3.76
C TYR A 180 -13.23 12.90 4.53
N TYR A 181 -13.13 11.67 4.12
CA TYR A 181 -13.67 10.50 4.82
C TYR A 181 -12.51 9.72 5.44
N THR A 182 -12.58 9.44 6.73
CA THR A 182 -11.58 8.64 7.42
C THR A 182 -11.85 7.16 7.17
N THR A 183 -10.85 6.47 6.68
CA THR A 183 -10.91 5.03 6.37
C THR A 183 -9.87 4.30 7.19
N THR A 184 -10.20 3.09 7.64
CA THR A 184 -9.32 2.23 8.44
C THR A 184 -9.07 0.93 7.72
N ILE A 185 -7.82 0.50 7.70
CA ILE A 185 -7.36 -0.82 7.25
C ILE A 185 -6.87 -1.56 8.48
N ASP A 186 -7.37 -2.76 8.72
CA ASP A 186 -6.84 -3.66 9.73
C ASP A 186 -5.71 -4.50 9.11
N LEU A 187 -4.57 -4.51 9.77
CA LEU A 187 -3.42 -5.34 9.45
C LEU A 187 -3.40 -6.54 10.40
N LYS A 188 -3.19 -7.73 9.87
CA LYS A 188 -3.09 -8.96 10.66
C LYS A 188 -1.72 -9.62 10.47
N GLY A 189 -1.19 -10.14 11.58
CA GLY A 189 0.00 -11.02 11.53
C GLY A 189 1.31 -10.27 11.35
N MET A 190 1.47 -9.12 11.97
CA MET A 190 2.75 -8.46 12.16
C MET A 190 3.39 -8.98 13.45
N SER A 191 3.92 -10.18 13.43
CA SER A 191 4.69 -10.76 14.54
C SER A 191 6.03 -11.26 14.00
#